data_d7c0f30c596d59e6823fb44f1d271267
#
_entry.id   d7c0f30c596d59e6823fb44f1d271267
#
_cell.length_a   1.000
_cell.length_b   1.000
_cell.length_c   1.000
_cell.angle_alpha   90.00
_cell.angle_beta   90.00
_cell.angle_gamma   90.00
#
_symmetry.space_group_name_H-M   'P 1'
#
loop_
_entity.id
_entity.type
_entity.pdbx_description
1 polymer ?
#
loop_
_entity_poly.entity_id
_entity_poly.type
_entity_poly.pdbx_seq_one_letter_code
_entity_poly.pdbx_strand_id
1 'polypeptide(L)'
;TTFEMPVYPVKLIAHWSASPVAKPDPDEPIDEDFGVEPAPMDTTGGAIAAVAVGGAAIWGGYEIATRVILNGLLPEGAAIPANRGQLALLIWTEKGKPEPAAQPAFADITDAEQAKAAQWCVEQGLLDAREGKFESDGWMPKFKTIEIWNKAFPKK
;
A
#
# COMPACT_ATOMS: atom_id res chain seq x y z
N THR A 1 43.11 9.54 -12.11
CA THR A 1 43.47 9.57 -10.68
C THR A 1 42.93 8.33 -10.04
N THR A 2 43.80 7.35 -9.80
CA THR A 2 43.39 6.07 -9.18
C THR A 2 43.35 6.29 -7.69
N PHE A 3 42.16 6.03 -7.09
CA PHE A 3 42.00 6.09 -5.65
C PHE A 3 42.39 4.73 -5.07
N GLU A 4 43.44 4.70 -4.27
CA GLU A 4 43.91 3.50 -3.59
C GLU A 4 43.15 3.38 -2.27
N MET A 5 42.37 2.29 -2.11
CA MET A 5 41.62 2.02 -0.88
C MET A 5 42.58 1.65 0.25
N PRO A 6 42.55 2.32 1.39
CA PRO A 6 43.36 1.93 2.55
C PRO A 6 42.86 0.58 3.11
N VAL A 7 43.81 -0.25 3.52
CA VAL A 7 43.60 -1.61 4.06
C VAL A 7 42.97 -1.61 5.46
N TYR A 8 42.66 -0.46 6.03
CA TYR A 8 42.07 -0.34 7.37
C TYR A 8 40.57 -0.08 7.31
N PRO A 9 39.79 -0.57 8.26
CA PRO A 9 38.37 -0.30 8.30
C PRO A 9 38.11 1.20 8.51
N VAL A 10 37.61 1.84 7.50
CA VAL A 10 37.23 3.26 7.56
C VAL A 10 35.83 3.33 8.18
N LYS A 11 35.74 3.91 9.38
CA LYS A 11 34.47 4.20 10.02
C LYS A 11 33.97 5.54 9.52
N LEU A 12 33.00 5.51 8.60
CA LEU A 12 32.30 6.72 8.18
C LEU A 12 31.27 7.09 9.23
N ILE A 13 31.49 8.22 9.90
CA ILE A 13 30.52 8.81 10.82
C ILE A 13 29.85 9.96 10.08
N ALA A 14 28.59 9.81 9.72
CA ALA A 14 27.80 10.90 9.18
C ALA A 14 27.38 11.84 10.33
N HIS A 15 27.92 13.06 10.33
CA HIS A 15 27.44 14.12 11.22
C HIS A 15 26.29 14.86 10.53
N TRP A 16 25.09 14.66 11.05
CA TRP A 16 23.94 15.45 10.65
C TRP A 16 23.86 16.67 11.57
N SER A 17 24.15 17.84 11.05
CA SER A 17 23.81 19.10 11.71
C SER A 17 22.35 19.39 11.42
N ALA A 18 21.49 19.23 12.41
CA ALA A 18 20.17 19.81 12.31
C ALA A 18 20.36 21.33 12.32
N SER A 19 20.07 22.02 11.21
CA SER A 19 19.91 23.45 11.23
C SER A 19 18.79 23.77 12.22
N PRO A 20 18.99 24.70 13.16
CA PRO A 20 17.91 25.12 14.03
C PRO A 20 16.80 25.69 13.14
N VAL A 21 15.71 24.97 13.03
CA VAL A 21 14.47 25.51 12.46
C VAL A 21 14.09 26.66 13.39
N ALA A 22 14.16 27.89 12.89
CA ALA A 22 13.67 29.04 13.60
C ALA A 22 12.23 28.73 14.02
N LYS A 23 11.95 28.83 15.33
CA LYS A 23 10.56 28.69 15.80
C LYS A 23 9.77 29.81 15.12
N PRO A 24 8.62 29.49 14.48
CA PRO A 24 7.78 30.53 13.92
C PRO A 24 7.38 31.48 15.05
N ASP A 25 7.49 32.77 14.77
CA ASP A 25 7.07 33.83 15.70
C ASP A 25 5.54 33.69 15.87
N PRO A 26 5.03 33.61 17.11
CA PRO A 26 3.59 33.44 17.32
C PRO A 26 2.75 34.62 16.86
N ASP A 27 3.37 35.75 16.53
CA ASP A 27 2.71 37.00 16.11
C ASP A 27 2.86 37.30 14.60
N GLU A 28 3.53 36.43 13.81
CA GLU A 28 3.52 36.58 12.35
C GLU A 28 2.19 36.05 11.79
N PRO A 29 1.47 36.86 11.00
CA PRO A 29 0.30 36.36 10.28
C PRO A 29 0.76 35.26 9.33
N ILE A 30 0.16 34.08 9.45
CA ILE A 30 0.37 32.99 8.52
C ILE A 30 -0.15 33.49 7.17
N ASP A 31 0.75 33.80 6.25
CA ASP A 31 0.36 34.02 4.86
C ASP A 31 -0.22 32.69 4.33
N GLU A 32 -1.55 32.61 4.30
CA GLU A 32 -2.29 31.45 3.77
C GLU A 32 -2.21 31.31 2.24
N ASP A 33 -1.34 32.07 1.61
CA ASP A 33 -1.10 31.98 0.18
C ASP A 33 0.02 30.96 -0.14
N PHE A 34 -0.18 29.72 0.27
CA PHE A 34 0.46 28.62 -0.43
C PHE A 34 -0.31 28.45 -1.74
N GLY A 35 0.15 29.10 -2.81
CA GLY A 35 -0.41 29.02 -4.15
C GLY A 35 -0.44 27.61 -4.74
N VAL A 36 -1.02 26.68 -4.01
CA VAL A 36 -1.44 25.37 -4.46
C VAL A 36 -2.89 25.51 -4.86
N GLU A 37 -3.12 25.88 -6.11
CA GLU A 37 -4.45 25.68 -6.69
C GLU A 37 -4.83 24.20 -6.47
N PRO A 38 -5.97 23.92 -5.82
CA PRO A 38 -6.43 22.56 -5.68
C PRO A 38 -6.66 22.02 -7.10
N ALA A 39 -5.90 20.99 -7.47
CA ALA A 39 -6.17 20.27 -8.70
C ALA A 39 -7.64 19.85 -8.72
N PRO A 40 -8.35 19.96 -9.85
CA PRO A 40 -9.74 19.60 -9.93
C PRO A 40 -9.90 18.16 -9.46
N MET A 41 -10.70 17.97 -8.40
CA MET A 41 -11.03 16.66 -7.87
C MET A 41 -11.86 15.93 -8.93
N ASP A 42 -11.22 15.04 -9.65
CA ASP A 42 -11.95 14.03 -10.41
C ASP A 42 -12.55 13.03 -9.40
N THR A 43 -13.86 13.10 -9.21
CA THR A 43 -14.60 12.28 -8.26
C THR A 43 -14.80 10.84 -8.74
N THR A 44 -14.14 10.46 -9.83
CA THR A 44 -14.24 9.11 -10.40
C THR A 44 -13.14 8.21 -9.86
N GLY A 45 -13.34 7.69 -8.68
CA GLY A 45 -12.60 6.53 -8.19
C GLY A 45 -11.22 6.83 -7.60
N GLY A 46 -11.18 7.29 -6.37
CA GLY A 46 -9.97 7.22 -5.56
C GLY A 46 -9.36 8.56 -5.20
N ALA A 47 -10.15 9.45 -4.66
CA ALA A 47 -9.62 10.60 -3.95
C ALA A 47 -8.89 10.14 -2.66
N ILE A 48 -7.68 9.62 -2.82
CA ILE A 48 -6.67 9.83 -1.80
C ILE A 48 -6.17 11.24 -2.09
N ALA A 49 -6.92 12.23 -1.63
CA ALA A 49 -6.49 13.60 -1.65
C ALA A 49 -5.15 13.64 -0.92
N ALA A 50 -4.10 13.92 -1.67
CA ALA A 50 -2.81 14.22 -1.10
C ALA A 50 -2.97 15.47 -0.24
N VAL A 51 -3.13 15.29 1.06
CA VAL A 51 -2.90 16.36 2.01
C VAL A 51 -1.40 16.51 2.13
N ALA A 52 -0.84 17.30 1.25
CA ALA A 52 0.56 17.68 1.29
C ALA A 52 0.76 18.73 2.37
N VAL A 53 1.10 18.30 3.57
CA VAL A 53 1.67 19.20 4.58
C VAL A 53 2.79 18.48 5.31
N GLY A 54 4.03 18.82 4.96
CA GLY A 54 5.24 18.48 5.72
C GLY A 54 5.57 16.97 5.87
N GLY A 55 6.76 16.57 5.47
CA GLY A 55 7.19 15.17 5.31
C GLY A 55 6.87 14.13 6.40
N ALA A 56 6.70 14.55 7.66
CA ALA A 56 6.31 13.63 8.75
C ALA A 56 4.78 13.48 8.87
N ALA A 57 4.00 14.48 8.47
CA ALA A 57 2.54 14.44 8.50
C ALA A 57 1.97 13.59 7.35
N ILE A 58 2.70 13.44 6.24
CA ILE A 58 2.25 12.67 5.08
C ILE A 58 2.13 11.18 5.42
N TRP A 59 3.10 10.59 6.14
CA TRP A 59 3.05 9.18 6.52
C TRP A 59 1.90 8.88 7.49
N GLY A 60 1.75 9.72 8.53
CA GLY A 60 0.67 9.56 9.51
C GLY A 60 -0.71 9.74 8.88
N GLY A 61 -0.86 10.74 8.02
CA GLY A 61 -2.11 11.01 7.30
C GLY A 61 -2.49 9.89 6.34
N TYR A 62 -1.53 9.38 5.57
CA TYR A 62 -1.73 8.23 4.68
C TYR A 62 -2.17 6.97 5.45
N GLU A 63 -1.48 6.67 6.55
CA GLU A 63 -1.77 5.49 7.37
C GLU A 63 -3.17 5.56 7.99
N ILE A 64 -3.56 6.71 8.53
CA ILE A 64 -4.89 6.92 9.12
C ILE A 64 -5.97 6.87 8.03
N ALA A 65 -5.77 7.62 6.94
CA ALA A 65 -6.75 7.68 5.85
C ALA A 65 -7.00 6.30 5.23
N THR A 66 -5.94 5.55 4.93
CA THR A 66 -6.08 4.21 4.34
C THR A 66 -6.72 3.21 5.30
N ARG A 67 -6.46 3.31 6.61
CA ARG A 67 -7.15 2.48 7.63
C ARG A 67 -8.63 2.79 7.71
N VAL A 68 -9.00 4.06 7.74
CA VAL A 68 -10.43 4.47 7.78
C VAL A 68 -11.15 3.96 6.53
N ILE A 69 -10.56 4.15 5.35
CA ILE A 69 -11.13 3.67 4.10
C ILE A 69 -11.28 2.14 4.11
N LEU A 70 -10.23 1.41 4.50
CA LEU A 70 -10.27 -0.05 4.54
C LEU A 70 -11.28 -0.58 5.55
N ASN A 71 -11.37 0.01 6.73
CA ASN A 71 -12.39 -0.37 7.72
C ASN A 71 -13.82 -0.13 7.24
N GLY A 72 -14.02 0.81 6.32
CA GLY A 72 -15.33 1.05 5.69
C GLY A 72 -15.58 0.21 4.44
N LEU A 73 -14.55 -0.38 3.85
CA LEU A 73 -14.65 -1.21 2.64
C LEU A 73 -14.69 -2.70 2.95
N LEU A 74 -13.86 -3.14 3.90
CA LEU A 74 -13.75 -4.53 4.27
C LEU A 74 -14.94 -4.97 5.13
N PRO A 75 -15.26 -6.27 5.16
CA PRO A 75 -16.29 -6.80 6.05
C PRO A 75 -16.01 -6.45 7.50
N GLU A 76 -17.07 -6.26 8.28
CA GLU A 76 -16.96 -5.95 9.70
C GLU A 76 -16.16 -7.03 10.45
N GLY A 77 -15.13 -6.60 11.17
CA GLY A 77 -14.24 -7.52 11.89
C GLY A 77 -13.13 -8.15 11.05
N ALA A 78 -13.09 -7.92 9.74
CA ALA A 78 -12.01 -8.42 8.90
C ALA A 78 -10.70 -7.68 9.18
N ALA A 79 -9.60 -8.42 9.34
CA ALA A 79 -8.28 -7.85 9.45
C ALA A 79 -7.83 -7.24 8.11
N ILE A 80 -7.13 -6.10 8.17
CA ILE A 80 -6.53 -5.50 6.97
C ILE A 80 -5.45 -6.44 6.43
N PRO A 81 -5.53 -6.91 5.19
CA PRO A 81 -4.56 -7.82 4.62
C PRO A 81 -3.16 -7.19 4.57
N ALA A 82 -2.16 -7.88 5.09
CA ALA A 82 -0.76 -7.45 5.07
C ALA A 82 0.01 -7.99 3.86
N ASN A 83 -0.46 -9.08 3.27
CA ASN A 83 0.18 -9.74 2.14
C ASN A 83 -0.83 -10.16 1.07
N ARG A 84 -0.30 -10.61 -0.06
CA ARG A 84 -1.10 -10.99 -1.25
C ARG A 84 -2.02 -12.18 -0.97
N GLY A 85 -1.52 -13.19 -0.22
CA GLY A 85 -2.28 -14.37 0.12
C GLY A 85 -3.50 -14.07 0.99
N GLN A 86 -3.33 -13.22 2.00
CA GLN A 86 -4.43 -12.78 2.85
C GLN A 86 -5.49 -12.00 2.07
N LEU A 87 -5.09 -11.12 1.17
CA LEU A 87 -6.02 -10.39 0.32
C LEU A 87 -6.80 -11.31 -0.61
N ALA A 88 -6.11 -12.25 -1.26
CA ALA A 88 -6.74 -13.22 -2.14
C ALA A 88 -7.77 -14.08 -1.39
N LEU A 89 -7.40 -14.58 -0.22
CA LEU A 89 -8.26 -15.41 0.62
C LEU A 89 -9.49 -14.61 1.09
N LEU A 90 -9.32 -13.36 1.49
CA LEU A 90 -10.41 -12.51 1.93
C LEU A 90 -11.41 -12.24 0.80
N ILE A 91 -10.94 -11.82 -0.37
CA ILE A 91 -11.80 -11.57 -1.54
C ILE A 91 -12.54 -12.84 -1.97
N TRP A 92 -11.83 -13.96 -2.03
CA TRP A 92 -12.39 -15.23 -2.44
C TRP A 92 -13.46 -15.72 -1.46
N THR A 93 -13.24 -15.53 -0.15
CA THR A 93 -14.23 -15.87 0.89
C THR A 93 -15.48 -15.01 0.79
N GLU A 94 -15.33 -13.70 0.59
CA GLU A 94 -16.44 -12.75 0.42
C GLU A 94 -17.24 -13.00 -0.88
N LYS A 95 -16.61 -13.58 -1.89
CA LYS A 95 -17.29 -14.06 -3.12
C LYS A 95 -18.00 -15.39 -2.97
N GLY A 96 -17.96 -16.03 -1.78
CA GLY A 96 -18.58 -17.32 -1.51
C GLY A 96 -17.74 -18.53 -1.91
N LYS A 97 -16.43 -18.37 -1.95
CA LYS A 97 -15.45 -19.44 -2.25
C LYS A 97 -15.70 -20.13 -3.60
N PRO A 98 -15.80 -19.40 -4.71
CA PRO A 98 -16.03 -20.01 -6.03
C PRO A 98 -14.86 -20.92 -6.43
N GLU A 99 -15.16 -22.06 -7.03
CA GLU A 99 -14.10 -22.94 -7.54
C GLU A 99 -13.38 -22.27 -8.71
N PRO A 100 -12.03 -22.27 -8.72
CA PRO A 100 -11.26 -21.78 -9.86
C PRO A 100 -11.46 -22.70 -11.07
N ALA A 101 -11.38 -22.13 -12.26
CA ALA A 101 -11.53 -22.90 -13.51
C ALA A 101 -10.34 -23.84 -13.77
N ALA A 102 -9.16 -23.45 -13.34
CA ALA A 102 -7.95 -24.25 -13.43
C ALA A 102 -7.49 -24.77 -12.07
N GLN A 103 -6.81 -25.91 -12.09
CA GLN A 103 -6.16 -26.43 -10.87
C GLN A 103 -5.08 -25.48 -10.38
N PRO A 104 -5.06 -25.13 -9.08
CA PRO A 104 -4.00 -24.32 -8.53
C PRO A 104 -2.63 -25.01 -8.69
N ALA A 105 -1.65 -24.29 -9.23
CA ALA A 105 -0.33 -24.81 -9.52
C ALA A 105 0.79 -23.88 -9.05
N PHE A 106 0.63 -23.26 -7.89
CA PHE A 106 1.64 -22.37 -7.31
C PHE A 106 2.60 -23.13 -6.40
N ALA A 107 3.89 -23.07 -6.72
CA ALA A 107 4.93 -23.80 -5.99
C ALA A 107 5.19 -23.22 -4.59
N ASP A 108 4.79 -22.00 -4.35
CA ASP A 108 5.02 -21.25 -3.10
C ASP A 108 3.83 -21.28 -2.14
N ILE A 109 2.74 -21.95 -2.48
CA ILE A 109 1.55 -22.08 -1.63
C ILE A 109 1.36 -23.56 -1.26
N THR A 110 1.37 -23.84 0.04
CA THR A 110 1.13 -25.17 0.59
C THR A 110 -0.31 -25.39 1.06
N ASP A 111 -1.00 -24.30 1.42
CA ASP A 111 -2.39 -24.36 1.85
C ASP A 111 -3.35 -24.45 0.66
N ALA A 112 -4.24 -25.45 0.68
CA ALA A 112 -5.15 -25.73 -0.43
C ALA A 112 -6.22 -24.62 -0.62
N GLU A 113 -6.75 -24.05 0.43
CA GLU A 113 -7.73 -22.95 0.33
C GLU A 113 -7.05 -21.68 -0.21
N GLN A 114 -5.87 -21.38 0.29
CA GLN A 114 -5.10 -20.24 -0.19
C GLN A 114 -4.70 -20.41 -1.65
N ALA A 115 -4.34 -21.62 -2.07
CA ALA A 115 -4.02 -21.91 -3.46
C ALA A 115 -5.23 -21.73 -4.39
N LYS A 116 -6.42 -22.18 -3.98
CA LYS A 116 -7.68 -21.94 -4.71
C LYS A 116 -8.03 -20.45 -4.79
N ALA A 117 -7.91 -19.74 -3.69
CA ALA A 117 -8.15 -18.31 -3.63
C ALA A 117 -7.20 -17.53 -4.55
N ALA A 118 -5.91 -17.87 -4.53
CA ALA A 118 -4.91 -17.28 -5.39
C ALA A 118 -5.21 -17.53 -6.87
N GLN A 119 -5.49 -18.78 -7.22
CA GLN A 119 -5.82 -19.18 -8.59
C GLN A 119 -7.04 -18.43 -9.11
N TRP A 120 -8.11 -18.40 -8.32
CA TRP A 120 -9.32 -17.69 -8.69
C TRP A 120 -9.07 -16.18 -8.87
N CYS A 121 -8.32 -15.54 -7.97
CA CYS A 121 -7.99 -14.13 -8.08
C CYS A 121 -7.15 -13.81 -9.33
N VAL A 122 -6.26 -14.71 -9.73
CA VAL A 122 -5.48 -14.58 -10.98
C VAL A 122 -6.40 -14.71 -12.19
N GLU A 123 -7.31 -15.66 -12.21
CA GLU A 123 -8.29 -15.85 -13.29
C GLU A 123 -9.21 -14.65 -13.45
N GLN A 124 -9.59 -14.00 -12.34
CA GLN A 124 -10.39 -12.78 -12.37
C GLN A 124 -9.57 -11.52 -12.72
N GLY A 125 -8.26 -11.65 -12.92
CA GLY A 125 -7.38 -10.52 -13.20
C GLY A 125 -7.27 -9.52 -12.04
N LEU A 126 -7.54 -9.97 -10.81
CA LEU A 126 -7.42 -9.15 -9.60
C LEU A 126 -5.99 -9.07 -9.10
N LEU A 127 -5.29 -10.19 -9.19
CA LEU A 127 -3.89 -10.35 -8.82
C LEU A 127 -3.15 -11.07 -9.96
N ASP A 128 -1.86 -10.87 -10.03
CA ASP A 128 -0.99 -11.53 -11.00
C ASP A 128 -0.16 -12.65 -10.35
N ALA A 129 0.28 -13.59 -11.14
CA ALA A 129 1.25 -14.61 -10.77
C ALA A 129 2.40 -14.57 -11.77
N ARG A 130 3.61 -14.90 -11.30
CA ARG A 130 4.81 -14.89 -12.14
C ARG A 130 5.55 -16.21 -12.00
N GLU A 131 5.95 -16.77 -13.12
CA GLU A 131 6.82 -17.98 -13.17
C GLU A 131 6.30 -19.14 -12.29
N GLY A 132 4.97 -19.35 -12.23
CA GLY A 132 4.37 -20.40 -11.39
C GLY A 132 4.39 -20.12 -9.89
N LYS A 133 4.65 -18.87 -9.49
CA LYS A 133 4.59 -18.40 -8.10
C LYS A 133 3.56 -17.29 -7.95
N PHE A 134 2.83 -17.34 -6.88
CA PHE A 134 1.86 -16.29 -6.51
C PHE A 134 2.47 -15.22 -5.62
N GLU A 135 3.58 -15.57 -4.95
CA GLU A 135 4.22 -14.70 -3.94
C GLU A 135 3.24 -14.33 -2.81
N SER A 136 2.62 -15.35 -2.21
CA SER A 136 1.56 -15.19 -1.21
C SER A 136 1.97 -14.32 -0.03
N ASP A 137 3.23 -14.40 0.41
CA ASP A 137 3.81 -13.60 1.49
C ASP A 137 4.27 -12.21 1.03
N GLY A 138 4.16 -11.92 -0.27
CA GLY A 138 4.51 -10.62 -0.84
C GLY A 138 3.72 -9.50 -0.18
N TRP A 139 4.43 -8.44 0.23
CA TRP A 139 3.81 -7.28 0.87
C TRP A 139 2.71 -6.66 0.00
N MET A 140 1.58 -6.36 0.62
CA MET A 140 0.44 -5.71 -0.03
C MET A 140 0.23 -4.31 0.56
N PRO A 141 0.56 -3.25 -0.19
CA PRO A 141 0.28 -1.88 0.25
C PRO A 141 -1.21 -1.64 0.42
N LYS A 142 -1.60 -0.86 1.43
CA LYS A 142 -3.01 -0.56 1.70
C LYS A 142 -3.74 0.08 0.53
N PHE A 143 -3.09 0.96 -0.23
CA PHE A 143 -3.69 1.56 -1.43
C PHE A 143 -3.97 0.52 -2.53
N LYS A 144 -3.10 -0.48 -2.70
CA LYS A 144 -3.34 -1.60 -3.62
C LYS A 144 -4.48 -2.49 -3.15
N THR A 145 -4.58 -2.72 -1.85
CA THR A 145 -5.72 -3.43 -1.26
C THR A 145 -7.03 -2.73 -1.59
N ILE A 146 -7.09 -1.40 -1.44
CA ILE A 146 -8.27 -0.59 -1.79
C ILE A 146 -8.59 -0.71 -3.28
N GLU A 147 -7.60 -0.58 -4.15
CA GLU A 147 -7.75 -0.67 -5.61
C GLU A 147 -8.32 -2.04 -6.02
N ILE A 148 -7.69 -3.12 -5.55
CA ILE A 148 -8.09 -4.49 -5.88
C ILE A 148 -9.46 -4.81 -5.30
N TRP A 149 -9.75 -4.36 -4.08
CA TRP A 149 -11.07 -4.54 -3.46
C TRP A 149 -12.18 -3.86 -4.26
N ASN A 150 -11.98 -2.61 -4.66
CA ASN A 150 -12.95 -1.89 -5.50
C ASN A 150 -13.14 -2.53 -6.89
N LYS A 151 -12.09 -3.16 -7.41
CA LYS A 151 -12.18 -3.92 -8.66
C LYS A 151 -12.97 -5.23 -8.48
N ALA A 152 -12.78 -5.90 -7.35
CA ALA A 152 -13.50 -7.13 -7.02
C ALA A 152 -14.97 -6.86 -6.66
N PHE A 153 -15.24 -5.73 -6.00
CA PHE A 153 -16.56 -5.31 -5.52
C PHE A 153 -16.89 -3.90 -6.01
N PRO A 154 -17.17 -3.72 -7.32
CA PRO A 154 -17.48 -2.40 -7.85
C PRO A 154 -18.76 -1.87 -7.20
N LYS A 155 -18.70 -0.64 -6.70
CA LYS A 155 -19.91 0.05 -6.22
C LYS A 155 -20.83 0.30 -7.42
N LYS A 156 -22.06 -0.17 -7.31
CA LYS A 156 -23.10 0.10 -8.28
C LYS A 156 -23.55 1.56 -8.19
#